data_8d6f524e5831f22dad0b3c49e8ae5c51
#
_entry.id   8d6f524e5831f22dad0b3c49e8ae5c51
#
_cell.length_a   1.000
_cell.length_b   1.000
_cell.length_c   1.000
_cell.angle_alpha   90.00
_cell.angle_beta   90.00
_cell.angle_gamma   90.00
#
_symmetry.space_group_name_H-M   'P 1'
#
loop_
_entity.id
_entity.type
_entity.pdbx_description
1 polymer ?
#
loop_
_entity_poly.entity_id
_entity_poly.type
_entity_poly.pdbx_seq_one_letter_code
_entity_poly.pdbx_strand_id
1 'polypeptide(L)' 'MLETVIIGQDVKILYEAYRDRLTETEKKVIRMRYGLFGEDEHTQREIAGQLGISRSYVSRIEKKAVARMREAFGYGE' A
#
# COMPACT_ATOMS: atom_id res chain seq x y z
N MET A 1 15.48 9.59 -18.98
CA MET A 1 16.66 8.90 -18.56
C MET A 1 16.91 9.00 -17.09
N LEU A 2 17.30 10.18 -16.61
CA LEU A 2 17.49 10.36 -15.17
C LEU A 2 16.20 10.11 -14.42
N GLU A 3 15.09 10.64 -14.94
CA GLU A 3 13.78 10.45 -14.32
C GLU A 3 13.39 8.97 -14.30
N THR A 4 13.70 8.23 -15.35
CA THR A 4 13.39 6.82 -15.41
C THR A 4 14.14 6.04 -14.33
N VAL A 5 15.40 6.40 -14.11
CA VAL A 5 16.21 5.76 -13.07
C VAL A 5 15.64 6.05 -11.69
N ILE A 6 15.28 7.32 -11.44
CA ILE A 6 14.69 7.72 -10.15
C ILE A 6 13.38 6.99 -9.92
N ILE A 7 12.52 6.93 -10.94
CA ILE A 7 11.24 6.21 -10.84
C ILE A 7 11.49 4.73 -10.54
N GLY A 8 12.49 4.13 -11.19
CA GLY A 8 12.82 2.73 -10.95
C GLY A 8 13.26 2.47 -9.53
N GLN A 9 14.06 3.39 -8.96
CA GLN A 9 14.48 3.28 -7.57
C GLN A 9 13.33 3.45 -6.61
N ASP A 10 12.42 4.40 -6.89
CA ASP A 10 11.25 4.63 -6.05
C ASP A 10 10.35 3.40 -6.03
N VAL A 11 10.14 2.77 -7.18
CA VAL A 11 9.32 1.56 -7.25
C VAL A 11 9.96 0.44 -6.45
N LYS A 12 11.28 0.30 -6.54
CA LYS A 12 12.01 -0.72 -5.77
C LYS A 12 11.86 -0.49 -4.27
N ILE A 13 12.03 0.77 -3.83
CA ILE A 13 11.89 1.12 -2.42
C ILE A 13 10.47 0.82 -1.93
N LEU A 14 9.46 1.19 -2.73
CA LEU A 14 8.07 0.91 -2.39
C LEU A 14 7.81 -0.59 -2.27
N TYR A 15 8.32 -1.37 -3.21
CA TYR A 15 8.12 -2.81 -3.19
C TYR A 15 8.78 -3.44 -1.96
N GLU A 16 9.99 -3.01 -1.64
CA GLU A 16 10.70 -3.53 -0.47
C GLU A 16 9.97 -3.14 0.82
N ALA A 17 9.48 -1.91 0.90
CA ALA A 17 8.72 -1.46 2.05
C ALA A 17 7.42 -2.26 2.20
N TYR A 18 6.73 -2.47 1.09
CA TYR A 18 5.53 -3.29 1.07
C TYR A 18 5.83 -4.71 1.59
N ARG A 19 6.90 -5.31 1.09
CA ARG A 19 7.26 -6.68 1.46
C ARG A 19 7.68 -6.79 2.93
N ASP A 20 8.48 -5.83 3.40
CA ASP A 20 9.18 -5.98 4.67
C ASP A 20 8.56 -5.24 5.84
N ARG A 21 7.77 -4.19 5.59
CA ARG A 21 7.26 -3.33 6.65
C ARG A 21 5.78 -3.47 6.93
N LEU A 22 5.04 -4.12 6.05
CA LEU A 22 3.59 -4.24 6.21
C LEU A 22 3.20 -5.61 6.76
N THR A 23 2.13 -5.61 7.55
CA THR A 23 1.51 -6.86 7.98
C THR A 23 0.78 -7.49 6.81
N GLU A 24 0.39 -8.76 6.93
CA GLU A 24 -0.35 -9.44 5.86
C GLU A 24 -1.68 -8.75 5.55
N THR A 25 -2.38 -8.27 6.59
CA THR A 25 -3.62 -7.53 6.37
C THR A 25 -3.37 -6.23 5.65
N GLU A 26 -2.33 -5.50 6.04
CA GLU A 26 -1.97 -4.25 5.36
C GLU A 26 -1.59 -4.48 3.91
N LYS A 27 -0.84 -5.55 3.65
CA LYS A 27 -0.47 -5.89 2.27
C LYS A 27 -1.71 -6.17 1.42
N LYS A 28 -2.66 -6.92 1.97
CA LYS A 28 -3.87 -7.26 1.27
C LYS A 28 -4.70 -6.03 0.94
N VAL A 29 -4.87 -5.14 1.92
CA VAL A 29 -5.62 -3.90 1.72
C VAL A 29 -4.95 -3.05 0.63
N ILE A 30 -3.64 -2.90 0.68
CA ILE A 30 -2.91 -2.09 -0.29
C ILE A 30 -3.00 -2.71 -1.69
N ARG A 31 -2.84 -4.03 -1.82
CA ARG A 31 -2.98 -4.69 -3.13
C ARG A 31 -4.34 -4.44 -3.74
N MET A 32 -5.39 -4.61 -2.95
CA MET A 32 -6.75 -4.46 -3.43
C MET A 32 -7.09 -3.00 -3.72
N ARG A 33 -6.59 -2.09 -2.90
CA ARG A 33 -6.92 -0.67 -3.04
C ARG A 33 -6.28 -0.05 -4.28
N TYR A 34 -5.06 -0.48 -4.61
CA TYR A 34 -4.29 0.10 -5.70
C TYR A 34 -4.11 -0.84 -6.88
N GLY A 35 -4.72 -2.01 -6.84
CA GLY A 35 -4.68 -2.94 -7.95
C GLY A 35 -3.27 -3.46 -8.24
N LEU A 36 -2.53 -3.82 -7.19
CA LEU A 36 -1.15 -4.28 -7.35
C LEU A 36 -1.10 -5.77 -7.68
N PHE A 37 -0.03 -6.15 -8.37
CA PHE A 37 0.30 -7.55 -8.66
C PHE A 37 -0.83 -8.30 -9.38
N GLY A 38 -1.45 -7.64 -10.34
CA GLY A 38 -2.48 -8.26 -11.15
C GLY A 38 -3.87 -8.27 -10.54
N GLU A 39 -4.05 -7.68 -9.37
CA GLU A 39 -5.37 -7.55 -8.78
C GLU A 39 -6.11 -6.36 -9.34
N ASP A 40 -7.44 -6.44 -9.36
CA ASP A 40 -8.27 -5.31 -9.72
C ASP A 40 -8.27 -4.28 -8.60
N GLU A 41 -8.41 -3.02 -8.99
CA GLU A 41 -8.51 -1.93 -8.02
C GLU A 41 -9.89 -1.96 -7.38
N HIS A 42 -9.95 -1.84 -6.05
CA HIS A 42 -11.19 -1.87 -5.28
C HIS A 42 -11.34 -0.62 -4.43
N THR A 43 -12.59 -0.24 -4.19
CA THR A 43 -12.88 0.85 -3.26
C THR A 43 -12.72 0.35 -1.82
N GLN A 44 -12.59 1.28 -0.87
CA GLN A 44 -12.54 0.92 0.54
C GLN A 44 -13.78 0.14 0.96
N ARG A 45 -14.94 0.51 0.41
CA ARG A 45 -16.19 -0.18 0.71
C ARG A 45 -16.16 -1.63 0.24
N GLU A 46 -15.67 -1.87 -0.96
CA GLU A 46 -15.55 -3.22 -1.49
C GLU A 46 -14.59 -4.06 -0.66
N ILE A 47 -13.47 -3.47 -0.28
CA ILE A 47 -12.49 -4.16 0.56
C ILE A 47 -13.10 -4.52 1.91
N ALA A 48 -13.82 -3.57 2.51
CA ALA A 48 -14.50 -3.81 3.79
C ALA A 48 -15.46 -4.98 3.70
N GLY A 49 -16.24 -5.03 2.61
CA GLY A 49 -17.17 -6.13 2.40
C GLY A 49 -16.48 -7.48 2.25
N GLN A 50 -15.39 -7.53 1.50
CA GLN A 50 -14.66 -8.76 1.27
C GLN A 50 -13.95 -9.27 2.53
N LEU A 51 -13.43 -8.36 3.33
CA LEU A 51 -12.69 -8.73 4.54
C LEU A 51 -13.58 -8.87 5.77
N GLY A 52 -14.84 -8.48 5.67
CA GLY A 52 -15.75 -8.56 6.80
C GLY A 52 -15.44 -7.57 7.90
N ILE A 53 -14.94 -6.40 7.55
CA ILE A 53 -14.59 -5.35 8.51
C ILE A 53 -15.27 -4.05 8.08
N SER A 54 -15.22 -3.03 8.95
CA SER A 54 -15.85 -1.76 8.63
C SER A 54 -14.99 -0.96 7.63
N ARG A 55 -15.66 -0.08 6.88
CA ARG A 55 -14.96 0.81 5.96
C ARG A 55 -14.01 1.74 6.72
N SER A 56 -14.42 2.19 7.91
CA SER A 56 -13.56 3.04 8.74
C SER A 56 -12.27 2.31 9.11
N TYR A 57 -12.36 1.03 9.38
CA TYR A 57 -11.20 0.23 9.72
C TYR A 57 -10.29 0.06 8.50
N VAL A 58 -10.87 -0.19 7.32
CA VAL A 58 -10.08 -0.24 6.09
C VAL A 58 -9.31 1.07 5.89
N SER A 59 -9.98 2.20 6.12
CA SER A 59 -9.34 3.51 5.98
C SER A 59 -8.15 3.66 6.92
N ARG A 60 -8.29 3.20 8.16
CA ARG A 60 -7.18 3.26 9.13
C ARG A 60 -6.03 2.35 8.71
N ILE A 61 -6.35 1.15 8.24
CA ILE A 61 -5.33 0.21 7.78
C ILE A 61 -4.57 0.82 6.62
N GLU A 62 -5.28 1.39 5.66
CA GLU A 62 -4.66 2.01 4.50
C GLU A 62 -3.74 3.16 4.90
N LYS A 63 -4.21 4.05 5.76
CA LYS A 63 -3.40 5.18 6.22
C LYS A 63 -2.12 4.71 6.91
N LYS A 64 -2.24 3.72 7.76
CA LYS A 64 -1.09 3.19 8.50
C LYS A 64 -0.10 2.54 7.57
N ALA A 65 -0.61 1.77 6.60
CA ALA A 65 0.25 1.10 5.62
C ALA A 65 1.00 2.12 4.77
N VAL A 66 0.28 3.12 4.26
CA VAL A 66 0.89 4.18 3.46
C VAL A 66 1.95 4.93 4.25
N ALA A 67 1.66 5.23 5.53
CA ALA A 67 2.62 5.93 6.39
C ALA A 67 3.91 5.12 6.55
N ARG A 68 3.79 3.81 6.75
CA ARG A 68 4.96 2.95 6.87
C ARG A 68 5.78 2.89 5.59
N MET A 69 5.09 2.85 4.45
CA MET A 69 5.79 2.86 3.17
C MET A 69 6.50 4.19 2.93
N ARG A 70 5.87 5.29 3.33
CA ARG A 70 6.48 6.62 3.18
C ARG A 70 7.72 6.78 4.03
N GLU A 71 7.75 6.15 5.19
CA GLU A 71 8.93 6.20 6.07
C GLU A 71 10.17 5.65 5.37
N ALA A 72 9.99 4.71 4.44
CA ALA A 72 11.10 4.16 3.68
C ALA A 72 11.80 5.21 2.81
N PHE A 73 11.10 6.29 2.49
CA PHE A 73 11.66 7.42 1.74
C PHE A 73 12.19 8.53 2.63
N GLY A 74 12.05 8.40 3.95
CA GLY A 74 12.44 9.45 4.87
C GLY A 74 11.47 10.62 4.95
N TYR A 75 10.22 10.40 4.58
CA TYR A 75 9.19 11.45 4.61
C TYR A 75 8.36 11.44 5.87
N GLY A 76 8.65 10.56 6.81
CA GLY A 76 7.84 10.40 7.99
C GLY A 76 8.14 11.37 9.12
N GLU A 77 9.00 12.31 8.88
CA GLU A 77 9.41 13.25 9.93
C GLU A 77 8.45 14.43 10.01
#